data_729d2920fbd923d07acaf81beab4b987
#
_entry.id   729d2920fbd923d07acaf81beab4b987
#
_cell.length_a   1.000
_cell.length_b   1.000
_cell.length_c   1.000
_cell.angle_alpha   90.00
_cell.angle_beta   90.00
_cell.angle_gamma   90.00
#
_symmetry.space_group_name_H-M   'P 1'
#
loop_
_entity.id
_entity.type
_entity.pdbx_description
1 polymer ?
#
loop_
_entity_poly.entity_id
_entity_poly.type
_entity_poly.pdbx_seq_one_letter_code
_entity_poly.pdbx_strand_id
1 'polypeptide(L)'
;MDKQEIKEKLNNSLEVSTIRLWVKIELGMVLLVCGLHFLSTFLNRYRYMDVNPWAFYGFVAAIVLVPMFGVHAWELRRIYRKYEACRFYKAKLSQPHGSWFRSMYFTVLLRDEDGTIITRTHSIFGMSKYQWGPIMEDYLNKTVTVAYNEETGEVVVIG
;
A
#
# COMPACT_ATOMS: atom_id res chain seq x y z
N MET A 1 4.26 25.48 -4.94
CA MET A 1 3.54 24.72 -3.90
C MET A 1 4.48 24.51 -2.72
N ASP A 2 4.00 24.68 -1.49
CA ASP A 2 4.85 24.49 -0.30
C ASP A 2 5.17 22.99 -0.11
N LYS A 3 6.38 22.70 0.40
CA LYS A 3 6.84 21.33 0.71
C LYS A 3 5.89 20.60 1.66
N GLN A 4 5.30 21.33 2.58
CA GLN A 4 4.35 20.77 3.55
C GLN A 4 3.04 20.37 2.87
N GLU A 5 2.55 21.15 1.93
CA GLU A 5 1.36 20.85 1.13
C GLU A 5 1.56 19.60 0.25
N ILE A 6 2.74 19.46 -0.37
CA ILE A 6 3.09 18.25 -1.15
C ILE A 6 3.03 17.01 -0.26
N LYS A 7 3.65 17.09 0.90
CA LYS A 7 3.71 15.97 1.86
C LYS A 7 2.32 15.58 2.37
N GLU A 8 1.47 16.55 2.63
CA GLU A 8 0.10 16.32 3.06
C GLU A 8 -0.73 15.63 1.97
N LYS A 9 -0.63 16.09 0.73
CA LYS A 9 -1.28 15.45 -0.41
C LYS A 9 -0.79 14.00 -0.61
N LEU A 10 0.51 13.75 -0.52
CA LEU A 10 1.05 12.39 -0.60
C LEU A 10 0.59 11.51 0.56
N ASN A 11 0.43 12.05 1.77
CA ASN A 11 -0.11 11.33 2.91
C ASN A 11 -1.56 10.85 2.71
N ASN A 12 -2.32 11.58 1.89
CA ASN A 12 -3.71 11.27 1.56
C ASN A 12 -3.84 10.51 0.22
N SER A 13 -2.72 10.06 -0.33
CA SER A 13 -2.71 9.27 -1.56
C SER A 13 -3.32 7.88 -1.37
N LEU A 14 -3.77 7.31 -2.47
CA LEU A 14 -4.33 5.96 -2.51
C LEU A 14 -3.30 4.92 -2.03
N GLU A 15 -2.04 5.07 -2.45
CA GLU A 15 -0.94 4.20 -2.08
C GLU A 15 -0.68 4.21 -0.57
N VAL A 16 -0.54 5.40 0.02
CA VAL A 16 -0.28 5.52 1.45
C VAL A 16 -1.46 5.04 2.28
N SER A 17 -2.70 5.32 1.83
CA SER A 17 -3.90 4.84 2.51
C SER A 17 -3.99 3.31 2.47
N THR A 18 -3.61 2.70 1.34
CA THR A 18 -3.55 1.25 1.17
C THR A 18 -2.51 0.62 2.09
N ILE A 19 -1.31 1.18 2.15
CA ILE A 19 -0.26 0.71 3.07
C ILE A 19 -0.75 0.76 4.52
N ARG A 20 -1.37 1.88 4.94
CA ARG A 20 -1.94 2.01 6.28
C ARG A 20 -3.02 0.97 6.58
N LEU A 21 -3.87 0.66 5.59
CA LEU A 21 -4.90 -0.37 5.73
C LEU A 21 -4.25 -1.75 5.92
N TRP A 22 -3.26 -2.09 5.11
CA TRP A 22 -2.55 -3.36 5.23
C TRP A 22 -1.86 -3.50 6.59
N VAL A 23 -1.14 -2.49 7.05
CA VAL A 23 -0.52 -2.51 8.38
C VAL A 23 -1.56 -2.80 9.48
N LYS A 24 -2.76 -2.20 9.40
CA LYS A 24 -3.83 -2.48 10.36
C LYS A 24 -4.34 -3.93 10.29
N ILE A 25 -4.53 -4.45 9.07
CA ILE A 25 -4.99 -5.84 8.85
C ILE A 25 -3.95 -6.82 9.39
N GLU A 26 -2.69 -6.61 9.09
CA GLU A 26 -1.58 -7.44 9.49
C GLU A 26 -1.40 -7.47 11.02
N LEU A 27 -1.41 -6.32 11.65
CA LEU A 27 -1.40 -6.22 13.11
C LEU A 27 -2.61 -6.93 13.72
N GLY A 28 -3.80 -6.77 13.12
CA GLY A 28 -5.02 -7.45 13.55
C GLY A 28 -4.89 -8.97 13.44
N MET A 29 -4.32 -9.48 12.35
CA MET A 29 -4.07 -10.92 12.17
C MET A 29 -3.07 -11.48 13.19
N VAL A 30 -1.97 -10.76 13.45
CA VAL A 30 -1.00 -11.17 14.47
C VAL A 30 -1.65 -11.21 15.86
N LEU A 31 -2.42 -10.18 16.21
CA LEU A 31 -3.15 -10.14 17.48
C LEU A 31 -4.18 -11.27 17.58
N LEU A 32 -4.89 -11.59 16.50
CA LEU A 32 -5.83 -12.70 16.45
C LEU A 32 -5.12 -14.04 16.68
N VAL A 33 -4.05 -14.32 15.96
CA VAL A 33 -3.29 -15.57 16.09
C VAL A 33 -2.70 -15.72 17.49
N CYS A 34 -2.08 -14.67 18.02
CA CYS A 34 -1.55 -14.67 19.38
C CYS A 34 -2.66 -14.82 20.43
N GLY A 35 -3.79 -14.15 20.23
CA GLY A 35 -4.95 -14.24 21.12
C GLY A 35 -5.59 -15.62 21.13
N LEU A 36 -5.77 -16.25 19.97
CA LEU A 36 -6.27 -17.62 19.85
C LEU A 36 -5.31 -18.63 20.48
N HIS A 37 -4.02 -18.47 20.29
CA HIS A 37 -3.02 -19.31 20.93
C HIS A 37 -3.06 -19.16 22.46
N PHE A 38 -3.13 -17.91 22.94
CA PHE A 38 -3.24 -17.62 24.38
C PHE A 38 -4.51 -18.24 24.96
N LEU A 39 -5.66 -18.04 24.29
CA LEU A 39 -6.94 -18.60 24.72
C LEU A 39 -6.90 -20.13 24.73
N SER A 40 -6.35 -20.76 23.71
CA SER A 40 -6.17 -22.21 23.64
C SER A 40 -5.31 -22.75 24.78
N THR A 41 -4.20 -22.06 25.09
CA THR A 41 -3.31 -22.42 26.19
C THR A 41 -3.98 -22.26 27.55
N PHE A 42 -4.80 -21.21 27.70
CA PHE A 42 -5.51 -20.92 28.95
C PHE A 42 -6.68 -21.87 29.20
N LEU A 43 -7.52 -22.15 28.18
CA LEU A 43 -8.72 -22.97 28.31
C LEU A 43 -8.40 -24.46 28.35
N ASN A 44 -7.46 -24.87 27.55
CA ASN A 44 -7.17 -26.29 27.42
C ASN A 44 -6.00 -26.65 28.33
N ARG A 45 -5.71 -26.43 29.40
CA ARG A 45 -4.65 -27.03 30.22
C ARG A 45 -3.84 -28.16 29.52
N TYR A 46 -3.81 -28.16 28.17
CA TYR A 46 -3.21 -29.20 27.35
C TYR A 46 -1.69 -29.04 27.34
N ARG A 47 -1.07 -29.91 28.08
CA ARG A 47 0.33 -30.27 28.21
C ARG A 47 1.00 -30.74 26.91
N TYR A 48 0.53 -30.34 25.72
CA TYR A 48 1.01 -30.95 24.48
C TYR A 48 1.99 -30.10 23.68
N MET A 49 2.29 -28.90 24.06
CA MET A 49 3.42 -28.18 23.50
C MET A 49 4.27 -27.60 24.63
N ASP A 50 5.42 -28.23 24.87
CA ASP A 50 6.50 -27.68 25.70
C ASP A 50 7.16 -26.45 25.03
N VAL A 51 6.43 -25.75 24.18
CA VAL A 51 6.91 -24.52 23.55
C VAL A 51 6.63 -23.35 24.47
N ASN A 52 7.70 -22.69 24.90
CA ASN A 52 7.58 -21.47 25.65
C ASN A 52 6.71 -20.46 24.89
N PRO A 53 5.56 -20.01 25.46
CA PRO A 53 4.64 -19.10 24.76
C PRO A 53 5.32 -17.82 24.27
N TRP A 54 6.27 -17.31 25.03
CA TRP A 54 7.02 -16.12 24.66
C TRP A 54 7.92 -16.34 23.44
N ALA A 55 8.51 -17.52 23.32
CA ALA A 55 9.29 -17.90 22.14
C ALA A 55 8.38 -18.01 20.90
N PHE A 56 7.17 -18.56 21.06
CA PHE A 56 6.19 -18.63 19.97
C PHE A 56 5.77 -17.24 19.50
N TYR A 57 5.41 -16.35 20.43
CA TYR A 57 5.00 -14.98 20.08
C TYR A 57 6.15 -14.19 19.45
N GLY A 58 7.35 -14.33 19.98
CA GLY A 58 8.56 -13.73 19.38
C GLY A 58 8.84 -14.24 17.98
N PHE A 59 8.67 -15.54 17.75
CA PHE A 59 8.85 -16.15 16.42
C PHE A 59 7.79 -15.66 15.41
N VAL A 60 6.51 -15.64 15.79
CA VAL A 60 5.43 -15.13 14.95
C VAL A 60 5.68 -13.66 14.63
N ALA A 61 6.01 -12.85 15.62
CA ALA A 61 6.33 -11.44 15.41
C ALA A 61 7.52 -11.26 14.48
N ALA A 62 8.60 -12.01 14.66
CA ALA A 62 9.80 -11.89 13.82
C ALA A 62 9.55 -12.32 12.36
N ILE A 63 8.86 -13.43 12.14
CA ILE A 63 8.64 -13.95 10.78
C ILE A 63 7.58 -13.14 10.03
N VAL A 64 6.57 -12.63 10.72
CA VAL A 64 5.47 -11.91 10.08
C VAL A 64 5.76 -10.41 10.04
N LEU A 65 6.00 -9.78 11.19
CA LEU A 65 6.07 -8.33 11.27
C LEU A 65 7.34 -7.75 10.64
N VAL A 66 8.50 -8.40 10.78
CA VAL A 66 9.76 -7.85 10.26
C VAL A 66 9.76 -7.73 8.73
N PRO A 67 9.42 -8.79 7.95
CA PRO A 67 9.35 -8.66 6.50
C PRO A 67 8.28 -7.68 6.04
N MET A 68 7.12 -7.67 6.69
CA MET A 68 6.00 -6.82 6.34
C MET A 68 6.32 -5.35 6.57
N PHE A 69 6.82 -4.99 7.76
CA PHE A 69 7.29 -3.62 8.02
C PHE A 69 8.43 -3.22 7.08
N GLY A 70 9.32 -4.15 6.73
CA GLY A 70 10.38 -3.90 5.76
C GLY A 70 9.84 -3.51 4.39
N VAL A 71 8.87 -4.25 3.88
CA VAL A 71 8.22 -3.96 2.59
C VAL A 71 7.45 -2.64 2.63
N HIS A 72 6.66 -2.40 3.67
CA HIS A 72 5.90 -1.16 3.80
C HIS A 72 6.80 0.07 3.98
N ALA A 73 7.87 -0.06 4.75
CA ALA A 73 8.86 1.00 4.90
C ALA A 73 9.58 1.31 3.58
N TRP A 74 9.88 0.27 2.78
CA TRP A 74 10.49 0.42 1.47
C TRP A 74 9.54 1.15 0.50
N GLU A 75 8.25 0.75 0.44
CA GLU A 75 7.24 1.41 -0.38
C GLU A 75 7.02 2.88 0.03
N LEU A 76 6.91 3.15 1.31
CA LEU A 76 6.81 4.52 1.81
C LEU A 76 8.05 5.33 1.45
N ARG A 77 9.25 4.76 1.62
CA ARG A 77 10.50 5.42 1.24
C ARG A 77 10.54 5.72 -0.27
N ARG A 78 10.00 4.83 -1.11
CA ARG A 78 9.87 5.05 -2.55
C ARG A 78 8.98 6.25 -2.85
N ILE A 79 7.80 6.32 -2.25
CA ILE A 79 6.82 7.39 -2.43
C ILE A 79 7.38 8.75 -1.98
N TYR A 80 8.05 8.76 -0.81
CA TYR A 80 8.58 10.01 -0.25
C TYR A 80 9.99 10.37 -0.71
N ARG A 81 10.61 9.53 -1.54
CA ARG A 81 11.93 9.81 -2.08
C ARG A 81 11.85 11.01 -3.02
N LYS A 82 12.60 12.08 -2.68
CA LYS A 82 12.65 13.33 -3.47
C LYS A 82 11.26 13.91 -3.77
N TYR A 83 10.35 13.82 -2.81
CA TYR A 83 8.97 14.29 -2.95
C TYR A 83 8.85 15.76 -3.33
N GLU A 84 9.90 16.54 -3.12
CA GLU A 84 10.00 17.96 -3.49
C GLU A 84 9.98 18.17 -5.01
N ALA A 85 10.41 17.16 -5.78
CA ALA A 85 10.36 17.14 -7.23
C ALA A 85 9.01 16.66 -7.80
N CYS A 86 8.01 16.41 -6.95
CA CYS A 86 6.70 16.02 -7.39
C CYS A 86 5.92 17.20 -7.96
N ARG A 87 5.36 16.99 -9.15
CA ARG A 87 4.38 17.87 -9.76
C ARG A 87 3.01 17.20 -9.85
N PHE A 88 1.96 17.97 -9.82
CA PHE A 88 0.59 17.47 -9.81
C PHE A 88 -0.06 17.67 -11.17
N TYR A 89 -0.55 16.57 -11.73
CA TYR A 89 -1.18 16.54 -13.04
C TYR A 89 -2.59 15.99 -12.93
N LYS A 90 -3.45 16.38 -13.87
CA LYS A 90 -4.72 15.71 -14.11
C LYS A 90 -4.47 14.51 -15.03
N ALA A 91 -4.90 13.34 -14.60
CA ALA A 91 -4.65 12.10 -15.31
C ALA A 91 -5.92 11.27 -15.49
N LYS A 92 -5.91 10.40 -16.49
CA LYS A 92 -6.88 9.31 -16.62
C LYS A 92 -6.19 7.99 -16.37
N LEU A 93 -6.86 7.12 -15.63
CA LEU A 93 -6.38 5.77 -15.38
C LEU A 93 -7.00 4.81 -16.40
N SER A 94 -6.18 3.93 -16.99
CA SER A 94 -6.68 2.83 -17.80
C SER A 94 -7.30 1.74 -16.94
N GLN A 95 -8.00 0.81 -17.59
CA GLN A 95 -8.45 -0.38 -16.90
C GLN A 95 -7.27 -1.16 -16.33
N PRO A 96 -7.39 -1.69 -15.12
CA PRO A 96 -6.32 -2.43 -14.48
C PRO A 96 -6.08 -3.77 -15.17
N HIS A 97 -4.81 -4.09 -15.37
CA HIS A 97 -4.34 -5.37 -15.86
C HIS A 97 -3.63 -6.12 -14.73
N GLY A 98 -3.86 -7.40 -14.61
CA GLY A 98 -3.18 -8.23 -13.61
C GLY A 98 -3.90 -9.54 -13.33
N SER A 99 -3.21 -10.46 -12.66
CA SER A 99 -3.79 -11.72 -12.21
C SER A 99 -4.28 -11.61 -10.76
N TRP A 100 -5.11 -12.57 -10.34
CA TRP A 100 -5.70 -12.65 -8.99
C TRP A 100 -4.68 -12.58 -7.85
N PHE A 101 -3.43 -12.98 -8.09
CA PHE A 101 -2.38 -13.10 -7.08
C PHE A 101 -1.21 -12.13 -7.30
N ARG A 102 -1.27 -11.27 -8.33
CA ARG A 102 -0.19 -10.30 -8.62
C ARG A 102 -0.71 -8.88 -8.45
N SER A 103 0.22 -7.99 -8.17
CA SER A 103 -0.06 -6.55 -8.15
C SER A 103 -0.80 -6.15 -9.42
N MET A 104 -1.83 -5.34 -9.26
CA MET A 104 -2.56 -4.80 -10.41
C MET A 104 -1.78 -3.62 -10.98
N TYR A 105 -1.67 -3.62 -12.29
CA TYR A 105 -1.02 -2.54 -13.04
C TYR A 105 -2.08 -1.75 -13.80
N PHE A 106 -1.92 -0.47 -13.85
CA PHE A 106 -2.71 0.40 -14.71
C PHE A 106 -1.81 1.43 -15.38
N THR A 107 -2.24 1.89 -16.53
CA THR A 107 -1.55 2.93 -17.28
C THR A 107 -2.12 4.28 -16.86
N VAL A 108 -1.25 5.17 -16.46
CA VAL A 108 -1.59 6.56 -16.14
C VAL A 108 -1.26 7.41 -17.35
N LEU A 109 -2.27 8.08 -17.89
CA LEU A 109 -2.12 9.04 -18.96
C LEU A 109 -2.09 10.44 -18.37
N LEU A 110 -0.89 10.99 -18.28
CA LEU A 110 -0.63 12.35 -17.83
C LEU A 110 -0.69 13.29 -19.02
N ARG A 111 -1.34 14.42 -18.85
CA ARG A 111 -1.31 15.50 -19.83
C ARG A 111 -0.50 16.64 -19.27
N ASP A 112 0.59 16.96 -19.93
CA ASP A 112 1.43 18.10 -19.59
C ASP A 112 0.76 19.41 -19.99
N GLU A 113 1.27 20.55 -19.50
CA GLU A 113 0.80 21.90 -19.83
C GLU A 113 0.84 22.15 -21.34
N ASP A 114 1.84 21.61 -22.01
CA ASP A 114 2.00 21.67 -23.47
C ASP A 114 1.08 20.71 -24.25
N GLY A 115 0.23 19.95 -23.56
CA GLY A 115 -0.68 18.98 -24.17
C GLY A 115 -0.01 17.64 -24.49
N THR A 116 1.26 17.46 -24.22
CA THR A 116 1.98 16.21 -24.42
C THR A 116 1.45 15.13 -23.49
N ILE A 117 1.18 13.94 -24.03
CA ILE A 117 0.69 12.80 -23.25
C ILE A 117 1.88 11.98 -22.81
N ILE A 118 2.10 11.91 -21.52
CA ILE A 118 3.11 11.04 -20.89
C ILE A 118 2.38 9.80 -20.39
N THR A 119 2.80 8.63 -20.86
CA THR A 119 2.25 7.35 -20.44
C THR A 119 3.18 6.71 -19.40
N ARG A 120 2.64 6.32 -18.27
CA ARG A 120 3.37 5.62 -17.21
C ARG A 120 2.57 4.41 -16.75
N THR A 121 3.25 3.30 -16.58
CA THR A 121 2.68 2.12 -15.92
C THR A 121 2.90 2.25 -14.44
N HIS A 122 1.84 2.09 -13.67
CA HIS A 122 1.89 2.17 -12.22
C HIS A 122 1.25 0.95 -11.59
N SER A 123 1.81 0.49 -10.48
CA SER A 123 1.24 -0.60 -9.68
C SER A 123 1.05 -0.13 -8.25
N ILE A 124 -0.08 -0.48 -7.67
CA ILE A 124 -0.30 -0.27 -6.24
C ILE A 124 -0.04 -1.59 -5.54
N PHE A 125 0.95 -1.56 -4.65
CA PHE A 125 1.34 -2.72 -3.88
C PHE A 125 0.19 -3.21 -2.99
N GLY A 126 0.00 -4.53 -2.96
CA GLY A 126 -0.95 -5.18 -2.07
C GLY A 126 -2.42 -5.07 -2.47
N MET A 127 -2.77 -4.42 -3.56
CA MET A 127 -4.14 -4.41 -4.05
C MET A 127 -4.43 -5.59 -4.96
N SER A 128 -5.41 -6.41 -4.57
CA SER A 128 -5.97 -7.49 -5.38
C SER A 128 -7.18 -6.99 -6.18
N LYS A 129 -7.57 -7.75 -7.22
CA LYS A 129 -8.75 -7.46 -8.03
C LYS A 129 -10.04 -7.25 -7.20
N TYR A 130 -10.18 -7.94 -6.09
CA TYR A 130 -11.36 -7.82 -5.21
C TYR A 130 -11.41 -6.51 -4.44
N GLN A 131 -10.25 -6.01 -4.05
CA GLN A 131 -10.14 -4.73 -3.34
C GLN A 131 -10.28 -3.55 -4.27
N TRP A 132 -9.92 -3.76 -5.55
CA TRP A 132 -9.95 -2.73 -6.57
C TRP A 132 -11.34 -2.46 -7.14
N GLY A 133 -12.22 -3.46 -7.21
CA GLY A 133 -13.52 -3.31 -7.85
C GLY A 133 -14.27 -2.04 -7.42
N PRO A 134 -14.58 -1.88 -6.14
CA PRO A 134 -15.29 -0.69 -5.65
C PRO A 134 -14.47 0.61 -5.79
N ILE A 135 -13.16 0.54 -5.52
CA ILE A 135 -12.28 1.70 -5.58
C ILE A 135 -12.09 2.16 -7.04
N MET A 136 -11.95 1.22 -7.97
CA MET A 136 -11.70 1.55 -9.38
C MET A 136 -12.93 2.13 -10.09
N GLU A 137 -14.14 1.77 -9.70
CA GLU A 137 -15.34 2.43 -10.22
C GLU A 137 -15.30 3.93 -9.97
N ASP A 138 -14.74 4.35 -8.84
CA ASP A 138 -14.56 5.75 -8.51
C ASP A 138 -13.46 6.45 -9.30
N TYR A 139 -12.45 5.73 -9.79
CA TYR A 139 -11.26 6.32 -10.42
C TYR A 139 -11.21 6.15 -11.94
N LEU A 140 -11.72 5.04 -12.52
CA LEU A 140 -11.59 4.73 -13.95
C LEU A 140 -12.31 5.71 -14.88
N ASN A 141 -13.43 6.27 -14.45
CA ASN A 141 -14.26 7.14 -15.27
C ASN A 141 -14.08 8.63 -14.97
N LYS A 142 -13.24 8.95 -14.00
CA LYS A 142 -13.01 10.33 -13.55
C LYS A 142 -11.59 10.76 -13.87
N THR A 143 -11.42 12.06 -14.02
CA THR A 143 -10.10 12.67 -14.05
C THR A 143 -9.59 12.74 -12.61
N VAL A 144 -8.51 12.04 -12.33
CA VAL A 144 -7.86 11.99 -11.02
C VAL A 144 -6.67 12.93 -10.97
N THR A 145 -6.29 13.34 -9.77
CA THR A 145 -5.03 14.05 -9.56
C THR A 145 -3.95 13.05 -9.27
N VAL A 146 -2.82 13.16 -9.94
CA VAL A 146 -1.64 12.34 -9.68
C VAL A 146 -0.45 13.22 -9.38
N ALA A 147 0.39 12.78 -8.45
CA ALA A 147 1.72 13.32 -8.25
C ALA A 147 2.69 12.52 -9.11
N TYR A 148 3.42 13.19 -9.97
CA TYR A 148 4.48 12.62 -10.78
C TYR A 148 5.82 13.21 -10.33
N ASN A 149 6.74 12.36 -9.97
CA ASN A 149 8.09 12.75 -9.60
C ASN A 149 8.99 12.71 -10.82
N GLU A 150 9.40 13.87 -11.32
CA GLU A 150 10.21 14.01 -12.53
C GLU A 150 11.60 13.38 -12.41
N GLU A 151 12.14 13.31 -11.19
CA GLU A 151 13.49 12.74 -10.97
C GLU A 151 13.47 11.21 -10.85
N THR A 152 12.44 10.64 -10.25
CA THR A 152 12.35 9.19 -10.03
C THR A 152 11.46 8.47 -11.03
N GLY A 153 10.61 9.20 -11.75
CA GLY A 153 9.58 8.66 -12.63
C GLY A 153 8.40 8.02 -11.89
N GLU A 154 8.36 8.14 -10.57
CA GLU A 154 7.28 7.58 -9.75
C GLU A 154 5.99 8.37 -9.90
N VAL A 155 4.89 7.61 -9.92
CA VAL A 155 3.52 8.16 -9.97
C VAL A 155 2.80 7.77 -8.70
N VAL A 156 2.04 8.70 -8.13
CA VAL A 156 1.22 8.49 -6.92
C VAL A 156 -0.17 9.07 -7.17
N VAL A 157 -1.22 8.29 -6.91
CA VAL A 157 -2.61 8.71 -7.13
C VAL A 157 -3.15 9.43 -5.91
N ILE A 158 -3.55 10.70 -6.11
CA ILE A 158 -4.00 11.56 -5.00
C ILE A 158 -5.54 11.60 -4.87
N GLY A 159 -6.29 11.16 -5.84
CA GLY A 159 -7.76 11.22 -5.80
C GLY A 159 -8.36 12.54 -6.29
#